data_705673d2a9067f56431b5dc79588b952
#
_entry.id   705673d2a9067f56431b5dc79588b952
#
_cell.length_a   1.000
_cell.length_b   1.000
_cell.length_c   1.000
_cell.angle_alpha   90.00
_cell.angle_beta   90.00
_cell.angle_gamma   90.00
#
_symmetry.space_group_name_H-M   'P 1'
#
loop_
_entity.id
_entity.type
_entity.pdbx_description
1 polymer ?
#
loop_
_entity_poly.entity_id
_entity_poly.type
_entity_poly.pdbx_seq_one_letter_code
_entity_poly.pdbx_strand_id
1 'polypeptide(L)'
;MSLSNDTNNDPHILEIMNNEIPFVQFDKIAKLIPSSKVIINDRKAAQEAVQHLIDMGCKKIAHIRGLENPQNAIDRFMGYKTALEKNGIPFDSKLVYPCKEITFEQGVEFAKQILEEDKGIDGIFVITDLVAVGVLAHFNEKGIRVPEDIAVIGFSNWLVSQVITPKLSTVDQPSYEMGVAAFNLLLEEIVQRKKGKGFEPKIVELATQVIVSESTLRKK
;
A
#
# COMPACT_ATOMS: atom_id res chain seq x y z
N MET A 1 2.71 17.26 -4.51
CA MET A 1 3.54 16.30 -5.27
C MET A 1 3.53 14.94 -4.59
N SER A 2 3.60 13.85 -5.32
CA SER A 2 3.89 12.51 -4.80
C SER A 2 5.30 12.14 -5.27
N LEU A 3 6.11 11.52 -4.40
CA LEU A 3 7.49 11.20 -4.74
C LEU A 3 7.60 9.89 -5.54
N SER A 4 8.69 9.73 -6.29
CA SER A 4 8.97 8.44 -6.94
C SER A 4 9.48 7.41 -5.94
N ASN A 5 9.48 6.13 -6.33
CA ASN A 5 10.02 5.06 -5.47
C ASN A 5 11.54 5.15 -5.28
N ASP A 6 12.23 5.86 -6.18
CA ASP A 6 13.70 5.98 -6.20
C ASP A 6 14.22 7.24 -5.49
N THR A 7 13.31 8.03 -4.91
CA THR A 7 13.65 9.33 -4.34
C THR A 7 14.23 9.18 -2.93
N ASN A 8 15.55 9.10 -2.83
CA ASN A 8 16.28 9.09 -1.55
C ASN A 8 16.87 10.46 -1.16
N ASN A 9 17.17 11.31 -2.13
CA ASN A 9 17.64 12.70 -1.95
C ASN A 9 17.20 13.47 -3.18
N ASP A 10 16.15 14.27 -3.03
CA ASP A 10 15.57 14.99 -4.15
C ASP A 10 16.15 16.41 -4.23
N PRO A 11 17.22 16.65 -5.01
CA PRO A 11 17.73 18.00 -5.24
C PRO A 11 16.63 18.93 -5.76
N HIS A 12 15.62 18.39 -6.48
CA HIS A 12 14.48 19.16 -6.98
C HIS A 12 13.59 19.68 -5.85
N ILE A 13 13.40 18.91 -4.76
CA ILE A 13 12.63 19.40 -3.60
C ILE A 13 13.39 20.53 -2.91
N LEU A 14 14.69 20.39 -2.76
CA LEU A 14 15.54 21.46 -2.18
C LEU A 14 15.50 22.72 -3.06
N GLU A 15 15.49 22.59 -4.37
CA GLU A 15 15.36 23.70 -5.29
C GLU A 15 14.00 24.39 -5.18
N ILE A 16 12.90 23.63 -5.07
CA ILE A 16 11.55 24.17 -4.80
C ILE A 16 11.54 24.95 -3.49
N MET A 17 12.15 24.39 -2.43
CA MET A 17 12.25 25.05 -1.12
C MET A 17 13.11 26.32 -1.16
N ASN A 18 14.28 26.28 -1.80
CA ASN A 18 15.19 27.41 -1.91
C ASN A 18 14.60 28.56 -2.71
N ASN A 19 13.70 28.26 -3.66
CA ASN A 19 12.96 29.27 -4.42
C ASN A 19 11.63 29.65 -3.77
N GLU A 20 11.39 29.23 -2.51
CA GLU A 20 10.16 29.52 -1.75
C GLU A 20 8.87 29.18 -2.47
N ILE A 21 8.90 28.20 -3.36
CA ILE A 21 7.71 27.74 -4.12
C ILE A 21 6.81 26.93 -3.18
N PRO A 22 5.54 27.33 -2.98
CA PRO A 22 4.60 26.55 -2.16
C PRO A 22 4.36 25.16 -2.73
N PHE A 23 4.40 24.14 -1.87
CA PHE A 23 4.08 22.77 -2.29
C PHE A 23 3.54 21.91 -1.15
N VAL A 24 2.74 20.93 -1.51
CA VAL A 24 2.16 19.93 -0.61
C VAL A 24 2.59 18.55 -1.06
N GLN A 25 3.05 17.73 -0.13
CA GLN A 25 3.32 16.31 -0.40
C GLN A 25 2.08 15.48 -0.12
N PHE A 26 1.85 14.43 -0.92
CA PHE A 26 0.76 13.47 -0.70
C PHE A 26 1.16 12.07 -1.14
N ASP A 27 0.51 11.04 -0.60
CA ASP A 27 0.77 9.62 -0.85
C ASP A 27 2.21 9.22 -0.46
N LYS A 28 3.16 9.31 -1.38
CA LYS A 28 4.59 9.05 -1.12
C LYS A 28 5.27 10.35 -0.71
N ILE A 29 5.72 10.38 0.52
CA ILE A 29 6.26 11.59 1.15
C ILE A 29 7.69 11.40 1.64
N ALA A 30 8.46 12.51 1.67
CA ALA A 30 9.69 12.62 2.45
C ALA A 30 9.36 13.19 3.84
N LYS A 31 9.49 12.37 4.88
CA LYS A 31 9.10 12.76 6.25
C LYS A 31 9.86 14.00 6.75
N LEU A 32 11.15 14.09 6.41
CA LEU A 32 12.02 15.16 6.90
C LEU A 32 11.88 16.51 6.19
N ILE A 33 11.18 16.54 5.06
CA ILE A 33 10.95 17.78 4.32
C ILE A 33 9.82 18.58 5.00
N PRO A 34 10.08 19.83 5.41
CA PRO A 34 9.10 20.69 6.08
C PRO A 34 8.10 21.28 5.07
N SER A 35 7.05 20.52 4.76
CA SER A 35 5.93 20.96 3.93
C SER A 35 4.63 20.40 4.46
N SER A 36 3.50 20.95 4.05
CA SER A 36 2.21 20.33 4.30
C SER A 36 2.13 18.95 3.65
N LYS A 37 1.42 18.03 4.30
CA LYS A 37 1.32 16.64 3.87
C LYS A 37 -0.12 16.14 3.95
N VAL A 38 -0.53 15.38 2.95
CA VAL A 38 -1.76 14.59 2.99
C VAL A 38 -1.37 13.13 2.92
N ILE A 39 -1.69 12.37 3.96
CA ILE A 39 -1.26 11.00 4.15
C ILE A 39 -2.43 10.11 4.56
N ILE A 40 -2.20 8.82 4.51
CA ILE A 40 -2.97 7.80 5.22
C ILE A 40 -2.08 7.15 6.28
N ASN A 41 -2.68 6.40 7.20
CA ASN A 41 -1.91 5.59 8.13
C ASN A 41 -1.64 4.21 7.50
N ASP A 42 -0.63 4.14 6.63
CA ASP A 42 -0.25 2.91 5.90
C ASP A 42 0.01 1.73 6.85
N ARG A 43 0.61 1.98 8.01
CA ARG A 43 0.88 0.93 8.99
C ARG A 43 -0.38 0.34 9.58
N LYS A 44 -1.33 1.19 9.98
CA LYS A 44 -2.62 0.76 10.52
C LYS A 44 -3.44 0.06 9.44
N ALA A 45 -3.50 0.62 8.25
CA ALA A 45 -4.22 0.06 7.11
C ALA A 45 -3.72 -1.33 6.72
N ALA A 46 -2.39 -1.52 6.64
CA ALA A 46 -1.79 -2.82 6.37
C ALA A 46 -2.02 -3.81 7.52
N GLN A 47 -1.97 -3.35 8.78
CA GLN A 47 -2.32 -4.20 9.92
C GLN A 47 -3.76 -4.70 9.83
N GLU A 48 -4.72 -3.84 9.47
CA GLU A 48 -6.12 -4.19 9.30
C GLU A 48 -6.33 -5.16 8.13
N ALA A 49 -5.63 -4.98 7.02
CA ALA A 49 -5.66 -5.90 5.88
C ALA A 49 -5.17 -7.31 6.24
N VAL A 50 -4.06 -7.41 6.95
CA VAL A 50 -3.49 -8.69 7.39
C VAL A 50 -4.34 -9.31 8.50
N GLN A 51 -4.89 -8.51 9.41
CA GLN A 51 -5.86 -8.98 10.41
C GLN A 51 -7.07 -9.62 9.73
N HIS A 52 -7.59 -9.00 8.67
CA HIS A 52 -8.68 -9.58 7.90
C HIS A 52 -8.34 -10.98 7.34
N LEU A 53 -7.12 -11.18 6.79
CA LEU A 53 -6.69 -12.53 6.35
C LEU A 53 -6.68 -13.53 7.51
N ILE A 54 -6.21 -13.11 8.68
CA ILE A 54 -6.19 -13.95 9.89
C ILE A 54 -7.61 -14.30 10.34
N ASP A 55 -8.52 -13.33 10.33
CA ASP A 55 -9.93 -13.52 10.68
C ASP A 55 -10.66 -14.46 9.71
N MET A 56 -10.21 -14.50 8.43
CA MET A 56 -10.66 -15.47 7.43
C MET A 56 -10.00 -16.84 7.57
N GLY A 57 -9.18 -17.05 8.60
CA GLY A 57 -8.58 -18.33 8.96
C GLY A 57 -7.22 -18.60 8.32
N CYS A 58 -6.58 -17.62 7.69
CA CYS A 58 -5.22 -17.76 7.20
C CYS A 58 -4.23 -17.86 8.37
N LYS A 59 -3.31 -18.84 8.27
CA LYS A 59 -2.30 -19.13 9.31
C LYS A 59 -0.88 -18.87 8.85
N LYS A 60 -0.64 -18.97 7.55
CA LYS A 60 0.68 -18.77 6.96
C LYS A 60 0.62 -17.73 5.86
N ILE A 61 0.82 -16.48 6.27
CA ILE A 61 0.58 -15.31 5.43
C ILE A 61 1.91 -14.81 4.86
N ALA A 62 2.00 -14.76 3.53
CA ALA A 62 3.10 -14.11 2.83
C ALA A 62 2.85 -12.62 2.62
N HIS A 63 3.93 -11.85 2.43
CA HIS A 63 3.86 -10.46 2.04
C HIS A 63 4.71 -10.18 0.80
N ILE A 64 4.06 -9.83 -0.30
CA ILE A 64 4.74 -9.25 -1.45
C ILE A 64 4.86 -7.74 -1.16
N ARG A 65 6.06 -7.35 -0.67
CA ARG A 65 6.35 -5.99 -0.22
C ARG A 65 6.96 -5.15 -1.35
N GLY A 66 6.81 -3.83 -1.26
CA GLY A 66 7.52 -2.90 -2.12
C GLY A 66 9.01 -2.75 -1.76
N LEU A 67 9.68 -1.84 -2.44
CA LEU A 67 11.07 -1.47 -2.17
C LEU A 67 11.29 -1.04 -0.71
N GLU A 68 12.55 -1.07 -0.27
CA GLU A 68 12.90 -0.78 1.13
C GLU A 68 12.86 0.71 1.49
N ASN A 69 12.96 1.59 0.50
CA ASN A 69 13.12 3.02 0.72
C ASN A 69 11.81 3.82 0.84
N PRO A 70 10.75 3.56 0.04
CA PRO A 70 9.52 4.33 0.17
C PRO A 70 8.87 4.16 1.54
N GLN A 71 8.53 5.27 2.19
CA GLN A 71 7.98 5.25 3.53
C GLN A 71 6.70 4.42 3.65
N ASN A 72 5.80 4.51 2.68
CA ASN A 72 4.59 3.71 2.65
C ASN A 72 4.88 2.20 2.58
N ALA A 73 5.90 1.77 1.83
CA ALA A 73 6.31 0.36 1.78
C ALA A 73 6.87 -0.13 3.12
N ILE A 74 7.66 0.72 3.80
CA ILE A 74 8.16 0.44 5.16
C ILE A 74 6.98 0.32 6.13
N ASP A 75 6.07 1.29 6.13
CA ASP A 75 4.95 1.35 7.06
C ASP A 75 3.97 0.17 6.82
N ARG A 76 3.68 -0.22 5.57
CA ARG A 76 2.88 -1.42 5.24
C ARG A 76 3.55 -2.70 5.72
N PHE A 77 4.85 -2.85 5.52
CA PHE A 77 5.60 -4.00 6.04
C PHE A 77 5.56 -4.06 7.58
N MET A 78 5.69 -2.93 8.25
CA MET A 78 5.57 -2.88 9.71
C MET A 78 4.15 -3.20 10.17
N GLY A 79 3.12 -2.81 9.43
CA GLY A 79 1.73 -3.20 9.67
C GLY A 79 1.52 -4.71 9.58
N TYR A 80 2.05 -5.35 8.52
CA TYR A 80 2.06 -6.80 8.37
C TYR A 80 2.69 -7.51 9.60
N LYS A 81 3.89 -7.11 9.99
CA LYS A 81 4.56 -7.68 11.17
C LYS A 81 3.75 -7.50 12.44
N THR A 82 3.18 -6.30 12.64
CA THR A 82 2.37 -5.99 13.82
C THR A 82 1.11 -6.86 13.89
N ALA A 83 0.47 -7.16 12.77
CA ALA A 83 -0.69 -8.05 12.73
C ALA A 83 -0.31 -9.49 13.12
N LEU A 84 0.78 -10.03 12.57
CA LEU A 84 1.27 -11.35 12.93
C LEU A 84 1.58 -11.45 14.43
N GLU A 85 2.34 -10.49 14.95
CA GLU A 85 2.74 -10.45 16.36
C GLU A 85 1.53 -10.43 17.31
N LYS A 86 0.55 -9.57 17.04
CA LYS A 86 -0.67 -9.47 17.85
C LYS A 86 -1.50 -10.76 17.89
N ASN A 87 -1.37 -11.60 16.87
CA ASN A 87 -2.09 -12.87 16.77
C ASN A 87 -1.21 -14.09 17.10
N GLY A 88 0.01 -13.88 17.63
CA GLY A 88 0.90 -14.96 18.01
C GLY A 88 1.44 -15.79 16.84
N ILE A 89 1.39 -15.24 15.61
CA ILE A 89 1.93 -15.89 14.41
C ILE A 89 3.41 -15.49 14.28
N PRO A 90 4.35 -16.46 14.28
CA PRO A 90 5.77 -16.15 14.15
C PRO A 90 6.08 -15.47 12.81
N PHE A 91 6.85 -14.38 12.84
CA PHE A 91 7.38 -13.78 11.63
C PHE A 91 8.45 -14.66 11.00
N ASP A 92 8.28 -14.98 9.71
CA ASP A 92 9.26 -15.69 8.91
C ASP A 92 9.68 -14.81 7.71
N SER A 93 10.95 -14.40 7.67
CA SER A 93 11.49 -13.60 6.58
C SER A 93 11.44 -14.28 5.21
N LYS A 94 11.37 -15.62 5.18
CA LYS A 94 11.22 -16.41 3.94
C LYS A 94 9.84 -16.28 3.29
N LEU A 95 8.88 -15.70 4.00
CA LEU A 95 7.54 -15.39 3.47
C LEU A 95 7.41 -13.94 2.99
N VAL A 96 8.53 -13.21 2.94
CA VAL A 96 8.56 -11.82 2.45
C VAL A 96 9.23 -11.78 1.09
N TYR A 97 8.50 -11.32 0.09
CA TYR A 97 8.92 -11.26 -1.32
C TYR A 97 9.11 -9.79 -1.71
N PRO A 98 10.37 -9.31 -1.87
CA PRO A 98 10.64 -7.91 -2.20
C PRO A 98 10.38 -7.64 -3.69
N CYS A 99 9.32 -6.87 -3.97
CA CYS A 99 8.95 -6.43 -5.31
C CYS A 99 9.82 -5.24 -5.73
N LYS A 100 10.66 -5.41 -6.74
CA LYS A 100 11.55 -4.35 -7.25
C LYS A 100 10.80 -3.34 -8.10
N GLU A 101 9.85 -3.82 -8.87
CA GLU A 101 9.01 -3.00 -9.76
C GLU A 101 7.54 -3.28 -9.44
N ILE A 102 6.73 -2.23 -9.39
CA ILE A 102 5.29 -2.34 -9.12
C ILE A 102 4.58 -2.59 -10.45
N THR A 103 4.67 -3.83 -10.95
CA THR A 103 4.08 -4.23 -12.22
C THR A 103 3.24 -5.50 -12.09
N PHE A 104 2.37 -5.73 -13.06
CA PHE A 104 1.59 -6.95 -13.19
C PHE A 104 2.51 -8.19 -13.33
N GLU A 105 3.58 -8.07 -14.14
CA GLU A 105 4.52 -9.15 -14.43
C GLU A 105 5.25 -9.61 -13.16
N GLN A 106 5.66 -8.68 -12.29
CA GLN A 106 6.24 -9.03 -10.99
C GLN A 106 5.24 -9.82 -10.12
N GLY A 107 3.96 -9.49 -10.19
CA GLY A 107 2.91 -10.27 -9.51
C GLY A 107 2.84 -11.72 -10.01
N VAL A 108 2.90 -11.92 -11.33
CA VAL A 108 2.94 -13.26 -11.96
C VAL A 108 4.18 -14.03 -11.53
N GLU A 109 5.36 -13.39 -11.52
CA GLU A 109 6.62 -14.02 -11.11
C GLU A 109 6.58 -14.48 -9.66
N PHE A 110 6.11 -13.63 -8.73
CA PHE A 110 5.99 -14.02 -7.33
C PHE A 110 4.96 -15.12 -7.11
N ALA A 111 3.83 -15.10 -7.82
CA ALA A 111 2.85 -16.17 -7.76
C ALA A 111 3.46 -17.51 -8.17
N LYS A 112 4.24 -17.54 -9.25
CA LYS A 112 4.98 -18.71 -9.70
C LYS A 112 5.98 -19.17 -8.63
N GLN A 113 6.79 -18.27 -8.11
CA GLN A 113 7.77 -18.57 -7.05
C GLN A 113 7.10 -19.15 -5.79
N ILE A 114 5.98 -18.59 -5.35
CA ILE A 114 5.22 -19.04 -4.18
C ILE A 114 4.72 -20.48 -4.37
N LEU A 115 4.22 -20.83 -5.57
CA LEU A 115 3.77 -22.18 -5.86
C LEU A 115 4.94 -23.17 -5.96
N GLU A 116 6.07 -22.79 -6.58
CA GLU A 116 7.25 -23.63 -6.72
C GLU A 116 7.94 -23.92 -5.37
N GLU A 117 7.93 -22.95 -4.46
CA GLU A 117 8.52 -23.09 -3.14
C GLU A 117 7.71 -23.96 -2.17
N ASP A 118 6.43 -24.15 -2.44
CA ASP A 118 5.46 -25.00 -1.69
C ASP A 118 5.59 -24.87 -0.16
N LYS A 119 5.65 -23.63 0.31
CA LYS A 119 5.79 -23.33 1.75
C LYS A 119 4.49 -23.46 2.54
N GLY A 120 3.39 -23.89 1.92
CA GLY A 120 2.07 -23.98 2.54
C GLY A 120 1.46 -22.62 2.89
N ILE A 121 1.71 -21.60 2.07
CA ILE A 121 1.12 -20.26 2.19
C ILE A 121 -0.37 -20.36 1.91
N ASP A 122 -1.20 -19.79 2.80
CA ASP A 122 -2.66 -19.80 2.69
C ASP A 122 -3.27 -18.40 2.62
N GLY A 123 -2.44 -17.35 2.76
CA GLY A 123 -2.83 -15.96 2.59
C GLY A 123 -1.70 -15.11 2.05
N ILE A 124 -2.01 -14.10 1.22
CA ILE A 124 -1.02 -13.18 0.66
C ILE A 124 -1.51 -11.74 0.83
N PHE A 125 -0.71 -10.91 1.52
CA PHE A 125 -0.85 -9.46 1.50
C PHE A 125 0.08 -8.87 0.46
N VAL A 126 -0.47 -8.14 -0.51
CA VAL A 126 0.26 -7.57 -1.64
C VAL A 126 0.33 -6.06 -1.52
N ILE A 127 1.49 -5.49 -1.82
CA ILE A 127 1.80 -4.06 -1.68
C ILE A 127 0.85 -3.14 -2.44
N THR A 128 0.34 -3.58 -3.62
CA THR A 128 -0.63 -2.84 -4.44
C THR A 128 -1.54 -3.79 -5.22
N ASP A 129 -2.69 -3.27 -5.67
CA ASP A 129 -3.64 -4.03 -6.49
C ASP A 129 -3.06 -4.47 -7.83
N LEU A 130 -2.19 -3.66 -8.46
CA LEU A 130 -1.60 -4.02 -9.75
C LEU A 130 -0.79 -5.32 -9.67
N VAL A 131 0.04 -5.45 -8.62
CA VAL A 131 0.81 -6.67 -8.37
C VAL A 131 -0.12 -7.82 -7.97
N ALA A 132 -1.14 -7.55 -7.14
CA ALA A 132 -2.12 -8.56 -6.72
C ALA A 132 -2.91 -9.16 -7.91
N VAL A 133 -3.23 -8.34 -8.91
CA VAL A 133 -3.89 -8.81 -10.15
C VAL A 133 -2.98 -9.77 -10.92
N GLY A 134 -1.67 -9.52 -10.97
CA GLY A 134 -0.70 -10.46 -11.55
C GLY A 134 -0.68 -11.79 -10.80
N VAL A 135 -0.73 -11.75 -9.45
CA VAL A 135 -0.84 -12.96 -8.62
C VAL A 135 -2.10 -13.75 -8.95
N LEU A 136 -3.27 -13.07 -8.96
CA LEU A 136 -4.55 -13.71 -9.27
C LEU A 136 -4.59 -14.29 -10.67
N ALA A 137 -4.03 -13.60 -11.66
CA ALA A 137 -3.99 -14.09 -13.05
C ALA A 137 -3.23 -15.42 -13.15
N HIS A 138 -2.05 -15.51 -12.50
CA HIS A 138 -1.27 -16.74 -12.49
C HIS A 138 -1.96 -17.87 -11.72
N PHE A 139 -2.56 -17.57 -10.58
CA PHE A 139 -3.31 -18.56 -9.81
C PHE A 139 -4.50 -19.11 -10.60
N ASN A 140 -5.24 -18.25 -11.31
CA ASN A 140 -6.30 -18.67 -12.21
C ASN A 140 -5.79 -19.59 -13.32
N GLU A 141 -4.67 -19.24 -13.96
CA GLU A 141 -4.03 -20.08 -14.99
C GLU A 141 -3.66 -21.48 -14.47
N LYS A 142 -3.20 -21.56 -13.23
CA LYS A 142 -2.79 -22.82 -12.58
C LYS A 142 -3.92 -23.56 -11.88
N GLY A 143 -5.14 -23.04 -11.91
CA GLY A 143 -6.30 -23.68 -11.27
C GLY A 143 -6.26 -23.62 -9.73
N ILE A 144 -5.48 -22.72 -9.14
CA ILE A 144 -5.47 -22.46 -7.70
C ILE A 144 -6.76 -21.72 -7.33
N ARG A 145 -7.48 -22.25 -6.37
CA ARG A 145 -8.75 -21.68 -5.94
C ARG A 145 -8.49 -20.52 -4.97
N VAL A 146 -8.91 -19.34 -5.37
CA VAL A 146 -8.88 -18.14 -4.53
C VAL A 146 -10.32 -17.85 -4.13
N PRO A 147 -10.66 -17.82 -2.84
CA PRO A 147 -9.77 -17.77 -1.66
C PRO A 147 -9.53 -19.14 -0.98
N GLU A 148 -10.09 -20.25 -1.47
CA GLU A 148 -10.14 -21.53 -0.74
C GLU A 148 -8.74 -22.08 -0.46
N ASP A 149 -7.86 -22.11 -1.47
CA ASP A 149 -6.49 -22.60 -1.33
C ASP A 149 -5.58 -21.47 -0.81
N ILE A 150 -5.62 -20.29 -1.43
CA ILE A 150 -4.83 -19.12 -1.05
C ILE A 150 -5.69 -17.87 -1.13
N ALA A 151 -5.86 -17.15 -0.02
CA ALA A 151 -6.54 -15.86 0.00
C ALA A 151 -5.57 -14.73 -0.39
N VAL A 152 -6.05 -13.73 -1.15
CA VAL A 152 -5.22 -12.62 -1.63
C VAL A 152 -5.89 -11.28 -1.28
N ILE A 153 -5.14 -10.35 -0.69
CA ILE A 153 -5.56 -8.99 -0.45
C ILE A 153 -4.54 -8.00 -1.00
N GLY A 154 -5.00 -7.00 -1.74
CA GLY A 154 -4.21 -5.91 -2.30
C GLY A 154 -4.24 -4.64 -1.46
N PHE A 155 -3.90 -3.53 -2.11
CA PHE A 155 -3.90 -2.19 -1.52
C PHE A 155 -4.07 -1.14 -2.62
N SER A 156 -4.92 -0.15 -2.41
CA SER A 156 -5.22 1.08 -3.16
C SER A 156 -6.63 1.18 -3.75
N ASN A 157 -7.39 0.09 -3.81
CA ASN A 157 -8.76 0.03 -4.38
C ASN A 157 -8.84 0.60 -5.82
N TRP A 158 -7.88 0.20 -6.67
CA TRP A 158 -7.93 0.57 -8.08
C TRP A 158 -9.09 -0.12 -8.79
N LEU A 159 -9.60 0.50 -9.86
CA LEU A 159 -10.71 -0.05 -10.66
C LEU A 159 -10.49 -1.52 -11.04
N VAL A 160 -9.25 -1.92 -11.30
CA VAL A 160 -8.90 -3.30 -11.65
C VAL A 160 -9.29 -4.31 -10.56
N SER A 161 -9.29 -3.92 -9.29
CA SER A 161 -9.69 -4.80 -8.18
C SER A 161 -11.16 -5.23 -8.26
N GLN A 162 -12.00 -4.43 -8.91
CA GLN A 162 -13.44 -4.64 -9.02
C GLN A 162 -13.84 -5.40 -10.29
N VAL A 163 -12.98 -5.41 -11.32
CA VAL A 163 -13.31 -6.02 -12.63
C VAL A 163 -12.62 -7.37 -12.88
N ILE A 164 -11.63 -7.74 -12.06
CA ILE A 164 -10.99 -9.06 -12.13
C ILE A 164 -11.85 -10.13 -11.47
N THR A 165 -11.64 -11.39 -11.83
CA THR A 165 -12.28 -12.56 -11.20
C THR A 165 -11.21 -13.48 -10.59
N PRO A 166 -11.31 -13.83 -9.28
CA PRO A 166 -12.27 -13.29 -8.31
C PRO A 166 -12.01 -11.80 -8.04
N LYS A 167 -13.05 -11.05 -7.67
CA LYS A 167 -12.90 -9.64 -7.26
C LYS A 167 -11.93 -9.53 -6.10
N LEU A 168 -10.96 -8.64 -6.22
CA LEU A 168 -9.87 -8.49 -5.25
C LEU A 168 -10.35 -7.73 -4.00
N SER A 169 -10.14 -8.32 -2.82
CA SER A 169 -10.17 -7.60 -1.57
C SER A 169 -8.97 -6.65 -1.49
N THR A 170 -9.17 -5.45 -0.98
CA THR A 170 -8.14 -4.42 -1.00
C THR A 170 -8.33 -3.40 0.13
N VAL A 171 -7.35 -2.53 0.34
CA VAL A 171 -7.51 -1.36 1.20
C VAL A 171 -7.88 -0.16 0.33
N ASP A 172 -8.98 0.50 0.67
CA ASP A 172 -9.35 1.76 0.03
C ASP A 172 -8.43 2.89 0.47
N GLN A 173 -7.74 3.47 -0.51
CA GLN A 173 -6.92 4.66 -0.33
C GLN A 173 -7.70 5.82 -0.98
N PRO A 174 -8.26 6.77 -0.20
CA PRO A 174 -9.20 7.77 -0.71
C PRO A 174 -8.48 8.81 -1.57
N SER A 175 -8.12 8.41 -2.80
CA SER A 175 -7.25 9.19 -3.71
C SER A 175 -7.88 10.51 -4.15
N TYR A 176 -9.20 10.55 -4.33
CA TYR A 176 -9.92 11.77 -4.69
C TYR A 176 -9.88 12.77 -3.53
N GLU A 177 -10.23 12.35 -2.32
CA GLU A 177 -10.21 13.17 -1.12
C GLU A 177 -8.79 13.64 -0.79
N MET A 178 -7.80 12.80 -1.05
CA MET A 178 -6.38 13.14 -0.92
C MET A 178 -6.00 14.28 -1.88
N GLY A 179 -6.44 14.22 -3.13
CA GLY A 179 -6.23 15.29 -4.11
C GLY A 179 -6.89 16.60 -3.70
N VAL A 180 -8.15 16.54 -3.24
CA VAL A 180 -8.90 17.70 -2.75
C VAL A 180 -8.22 18.33 -1.53
N ALA A 181 -7.81 17.51 -0.55
CA ALA A 181 -7.12 18.00 0.65
C ALA A 181 -5.76 18.64 0.30
N ALA A 182 -4.99 18.03 -0.60
CA ALA A 182 -3.70 18.56 -1.04
C ALA A 182 -3.87 19.91 -1.76
N PHE A 183 -4.87 20.04 -2.64
CA PHE A 183 -5.16 21.28 -3.31
C PHE A 183 -5.57 22.40 -2.33
N ASN A 184 -6.45 22.10 -1.39
CA ASN A 184 -6.90 23.08 -0.40
C ASN A 184 -5.74 23.57 0.50
N LEU A 185 -4.85 22.67 0.94
CA LEU A 185 -3.67 23.05 1.70
C LEU A 185 -2.72 23.93 0.89
N LEU A 186 -2.51 23.61 -0.39
CA LEU A 186 -1.67 24.41 -1.28
C LEU A 186 -2.27 25.80 -1.50
N LEU A 187 -3.57 25.88 -1.73
CA LEU A 187 -4.28 27.16 -1.92
C LEU A 187 -4.20 28.03 -0.66
N GLU A 188 -4.38 27.41 0.52
CA GLU A 188 -4.24 28.11 1.81
C GLU A 188 -2.85 28.71 1.96
N GLU A 189 -1.79 27.94 1.69
CA GLU A 189 -0.41 28.39 1.77
C GLU A 189 -0.15 29.59 0.83
N ILE A 190 -0.57 29.48 -0.44
CA ILE A 190 -0.42 30.55 -1.43
C ILE A 190 -1.10 31.83 -0.94
N VAL A 191 -2.33 31.73 -0.43
CA VAL A 191 -3.10 32.89 0.06
C VAL A 191 -2.45 33.54 1.28
N GLN A 192 -1.93 32.76 2.23
CA GLN A 192 -1.27 33.30 3.41
C GLN A 192 0.04 34.01 3.05
N ARG A 193 0.87 33.41 2.19
CA ARG A 193 2.12 34.03 1.72
C ARG A 193 1.87 35.31 0.95
N LYS A 194 0.84 35.37 0.08
CA LYS A 194 0.44 36.61 -0.61
C LYS A 194 0.03 37.76 0.34
N LYS A 195 -0.48 37.41 1.52
CA LYS A 195 -0.83 38.39 2.56
C LYS A 195 0.36 38.79 3.45
N GLY A 196 1.56 38.33 3.14
CA GLY A 196 2.76 38.55 3.95
C GLY A 196 2.74 37.82 5.30
N LYS A 197 1.91 36.78 5.44
CA LYS A 197 1.81 35.98 6.65
C LYS A 197 2.68 34.73 6.53
N GLY A 198 3.31 34.33 7.64
CA GLY A 198 3.95 33.02 7.74
C GLY A 198 2.93 31.89 7.54
N PHE A 199 3.37 30.77 7.01
CA PHE A 199 2.56 29.56 6.89
C PHE A 199 3.26 28.41 7.62
N GLU A 200 2.53 27.79 8.55
CA GLU A 200 3.01 26.59 9.23
C GLU A 200 2.51 25.34 8.47
N PRO A 201 3.40 24.42 8.09
CA PRO A 201 3.01 23.17 7.43
C PRO A 201 2.04 22.36 8.28
N LYS A 202 1.03 21.79 7.61
CA LYS A 202 -0.02 20.97 8.23
C LYS A 202 0.05 19.54 7.74
N ILE A 203 -0.34 18.58 8.58
CA ILE A 203 -0.51 17.18 8.20
C ILE A 203 -2.00 16.84 8.28
N VAL A 204 -2.54 16.38 7.17
CA VAL A 204 -3.91 15.84 7.06
C VAL A 204 -3.80 14.35 6.86
N GLU A 205 -4.29 13.56 7.83
CA GLU A 205 -4.39 12.10 7.74
C GLU A 205 -5.82 11.72 7.36
N LEU A 206 -5.97 10.98 6.26
CA LEU A 206 -7.25 10.48 5.78
C LEU A 206 -7.47 9.04 6.28
N ALA A 207 -8.73 8.72 6.56
CA ALA A 207 -9.11 7.37 6.96
C ALA A 207 -9.05 6.40 5.77
N THR A 208 -8.66 5.14 6.04
CA THR A 208 -8.69 4.03 5.10
C THR A 208 -9.75 3.02 5.52
N GLN A 209 -10.14 2.16 4.59
CA GLN A 209 -11.08 1.07 4.84
C GLN A 209 -10.65 -0.20 4.12
N VAL A 210 -10.77 -1.36 4.76
CA VAL A 210 -10.64 -2.66 4.08
C VAL A 210 -11.92 -2.93 3.31
N ILE A 211 -11.80 -3.08 2.00
CA ILE A 211 -12.89 -3.49 1.10
C ILE A 211 -12.80 -5.00 0.92
N VAL A 212 -13.72 -5.69 1.57
CA VAL A 212 -13.79 -7.16 1.53
C VAL A 212 -14.51 -7.60 0.26
N SER A 213 -13.91 -8.55 -0.48
CA SER A 213 -14.47 -9.10 -1.71
C SER A 213 -14.14 -10.60 -1.86
N GLU A 214 -14.35 -11.14 -3.05
CA GLU A 214 -14.30 -12.58 -3.33
C GLU A 214 -12.95 -13.22 -3.01
N SER A 215 -11.84 -12.51 -3.23
CA SER A 215 -10.48 -13.06 -3.08
C SER A 215 -10.06 -13.40 -1.64
N THR A 216 -10.88 -13.06 -0.65
CA THR A 216 -10.63 -13.40 0.76
C THR A 216 -11.84 -14.03 1.46
N LEU A 217 -13.04 -13.98 0.87
CA LEU A 217 -14.26 -14.51 1.48
C LEU A 217 -14.31 -16.03 1.38
N ARG A 218 -13.66 -16.72 2.30
CA ARG A 218 -13.77 -18.17 2.44
C ARG A 218 -15.18 -18.55 2.89
N LYS A 219 -15.85 -19.43 2.14
CA LYS A 219 -17.10 -20.04 2.58
C LYS A 219 -16.79 -20.95 3.77
N LYS A 220 -17.50 -20.70 4.88
CA LYS A 220 -17.42 -21.56 6.08
C LYS A 220 -18.08 -22.90 5.82
#